data_c41165e5618ef49226bb05b029a4c69f
#
_entry.id   c41165e5618ef49226bb05b029a4c69f
#
_cell.length_a   1.000
_cell.length_b   1.000
_cell.length_c   1.000
_cell.angle_alpha   90.00
_cell.angle_beta   90.00
_cell.angle_gamma   90.00
#
_symmetry.space_group_name_H-M   'P 1'
#
loop_
_entity.id
_entity.type
_entity.pdbx_description
1 polymer ?
#
loop_
_entity_poly.entity_id
_entity_poly.type
_entity_poly.pdbx_seq_one_letter_code
_entity_poly.pdbx_strand_id
1 'polypeptide(L)'
;MNLKNYWISKLIIILGIFFLNSANADIRVKASQQISNFLNTIKEFASEKDSLIKIKRSDELLDMVDLEFMSKATVGKHWKTVNDNEKIIFKRKLFNKFIQFIDLHLEDFKKIKFQEKSIKLRGQKLVYV
;
A
#
# COMPACT_ATOMS: atom_id res chain seq x y z
N MET A 1 -13.13 -21.11 2.02
CA MET A 1 -12.48 -19.81 1.72
C MET A 1 -11.22 -19.73 2.56
N ASN A 2 -10.06 -19.65 1.91
CA ASN A 2 -8.77 -19.74 2.61
C ASN A 2 -8.50 -18.41 3.33
N LEU A 3 -8.33 -18.41 4.66
CA LEU A 3 -8.05 -17.20 5.47
C LEU A 3 -6.90 -16.35 4.89
N LYS A 4 -5.89 -17.00 4.29
CA LYS A 4 -4.77 -16.32 3.60
C LYS A 4 -5.25 -15.37 2.49
N ASN A 5 -6.21 -15.82 1.66
CA ASN A 5 -6.72 -15.00 0.56
C ASN A 5 -7.58 -13.83 1.04
N TYR A 6 -8.22 -13.98 2.19
CA TYR A 6 -9.05 -12.93 2.80
C TYR A 6 -8.21 -11.75 3.31
N TRP A 7 -7.05 -12.02 3.92
CA TRP A 7 -6.13 -10.98 4.39
C TRP A 7 -5.44 -10.25 3.25
N ILE A 8 -5.03 -10.97 2.21
CA ILE A 8 -4.42 -10.39 1.00
C ILE A 8 -5.43 -9.50 0.28
N SER A 9 -6.70 -9.93 0.14
CA SER A 9 -7.74 -9.11 -0.47
C SER A 9 -8.06 -7.86 0.34
N LYS A 10 -8.05 -7.93 1.67
CA LYS A 10 -8.22 -6.75 2.54
C LYS A 10 -7.05 -5.77 2.45
N LEU A 11 -5.81 -6.27 2.37
CA LEU A 11 -4.64 -5.43 2.20
C LEU A 11 -4.69 -4.68 0.85
N ILE A 12 -5.11 -5.36 -0.22
CA ILE A 12 -5.27 -4.77 -1.56
C ILE A 12 -6.39 -3.71 -1.56
N ILE A 13 -7.50 -3.95 -0.85
CA ILE A 13 -8.59 -2.99 -0.72
C ILE A 13 -8.15 -1.75 0.07
N ILE A 14 -7.39 -1.93 1.15
CA ILE A 14 -6.83 -0.82 1.93
C ILE A 14 -5.85 -0.01 1.08
N LEU A 15 -4.99 -0.65 0.30
CA LEU A 15 -4.04 0.01 -0.61
C LEU A 15 -4.74 0.78 -1.75
N GLY A 16 -5.87 0.29 -2.26
CA GLY A 16 -6.64 0.99 -3.30
C GLY A 16 -7.23 2.34 -2.87
N ILE A 17 -7.30 2.61 -1.56
CA ILE A 17 -7.86 3.85 -1.00
C ILE A 17 -6.79 4.97 -0.89
N PHE A 18 -5.51 4.67 -1.10
CA PHE A 18 -4.39 5.57 -0.73
C PHE A 18 -3.99 6.65 -1.75
N PHE A 19 -4.49 6.61 -2.99
CA PHE A 19 -3.86 7.38 -4.08
C PHE A 19 -4.66 8.58 -4.60
N LEU A 20 -5.30 9.38 -3.73
CA LEU A 20 -6.14 10.45 -4.24
C LEU A 20 -5.83 11.84 -3.67
N ASN A 21 -4.92 12.50 -4.36
CA ASN A 21 -4.86 13.96 -4.36
C ASN A 21 -4.56 14.45 -5.78
N SER A 22 -5.57 14.60 -6.63
CA SER A 22 -5.60 15.54 -7.77
C SER A 22 -6.84 15.36 -8.65
N ALA A 23 -7.36 16.46 -9.18
CA ALA A 23 -8.65 16.57 -9.85
C ALA A 23 -8.64 16.15 -11.34
N ASN A 24 -9.78 15.62 -11.80
CA ASN A 24 -10.28 15.47 -13.18
C ASN A 24 -9.92 14.21 -14.01
N ALA A 25 -10.44 14.09 -15.22
CA ALA A 25 -10.49 12.91 -16.12
C ALA A 25 -9.18 12.08 -16.20
N ASP A 26 -8.04 12.67 -15.90
CA ASP A 26 -6.71 12.08 -15.78
C ASP A 26 -6.54 11.17 -14.52
N ILE A 27 -7.46 11.26 -13.55
CA ILE A 27 -7.35 10.55 -12.26
C ILE A 27 -7.39 9.03 -12.44
N ARG A 28 -8.21 8.54 -13.36
CA ARG A 28 -8.37 7.10 -13.59
C ARG A 28 -7.10 6.47 -14.12
N VAL A 29 -6.50 7.11 -15.12
CA VAL A 29 -5.26 6.63 -15.75
C VAL A 29 -4.12 6.70 -14.72
N LYS A 30 -4.01 7.81 -14.00
CA LYS A 30 -3.00 7.97 -12.95
C LYS A 30 -3.16 6.98 -11.81
N ALA A 31 -4.38 6.72 -11.35
CA ALA A 31 -4.64 5.75 -10.29
C ALA A 31 -4.26 4.33 -10.72
N SER A 32 -4.64 3.91 -11.93
CA SER A 32 -4.28 2.61 -12.49
C SER A 32 -2.77 2.46 -12.63
N GLN A 33 -2.09 3.49 -13.15
CA GLN A 33 -0.63 3.50 -13.27
C GLN A 33 0.08 3.44 -11.90
N GLN A 34 -0.40 4.20 -10.91
CA GLN A 34 0.16 4.18 -9.57
C GLN A 34 0.04 2.80 -8.91
N ILE A 35 -1.12 2.15 -9.03
CA ILE A 35 -1.34 0.80 -8.52
C ILE A 35 -0.42 -0.21 -9.24
N SER A 36 -0.32 -0.12 -10.56
CA SER A 36 0.58 -0.98 -11.35
C SER A 36 2.04 -0.78 -10.95
N ASN A 37 2.48 0.47 -10.81
CA ASN A 37 3.83 0.81 -10.36
C ASN A 37 4.11 0.25 -8.96
N PHE A 38 3.19 0.45 -8.03
CA PHE A 38 3.30 -0.06 -6.67
C PHE A 38 3.44 -1.60 -6.65
N LEU A 39 2.57 -2.32 -7.37
CA LEU A 39 2.65 -3.78 -7.45
C LEU A 39 3.94 -4.26 -8.11
N ASN A 40 4.42 -3.56 -9.13
CA ASN A 40 5.70 -3.87 -9.76
C ASN A 40 6.86 -3.63 -8.80
N THR A 41 6.88 -2.51 -8.07
CA THR A 41 7.91 -2.23 -7.05
C THR A 41 7.91 -3.28 -5.94
N ILE A 42 6.73 -3.76 -5.50
CA ILE A 42 6.63 -4.89 -4.56
C ILE A 42 7.28 -6.15 -5.14
N LYS A 43 7.00 -6.48 -6.39
CA LYS A 43 7.57 -7.68 -7.04
C LYS A 43 9.08 -7.57 -7.19
N GLU A 44 9.58 -6.39 -7.58
CA GLU A 44 11.00 -6.11 -7.69
C GLU A 44 11.69 -6.19 -6.33
N PHE A 45 11.14 -5.53 -5.30
CA PHE A 45 11.63 -5.63 -3.92
C PHE A 45 11.70 -7.08 -3.45
N ALA A 46 10.61 -7.80 -3.66
CA ALA A 46 10.46 -9.17 -3.23
C ALA A 46 11.40 -10.15 -3.95
N SER A 47 11.78 -9.86 -5.20
CA SER A 47 12.66 -10.70 -6.02
C SER A 47 14.13 -10.33 -5.87
N GLU A 48 14.44 -9.19 -5.25
CA GLU A 48 15.78 -8.65 -5.14
C GLU A 48 16.62 -9.43 -4.11
N LYS A 49 17.81 -9.81 -4.51
CA LYS A 49 18.79 -10.54 -3.67
C LYS A 49 19.91 -9.64 -3.16
N ASP A 50 20.19 -8.55 -3.87
CA ASP A 50 21.17 -7.56 -3.43
C ASP A 50 20.59 -6.71 -2.30
N SER A 51 21.27 -6.71 -1.16
CA SER A 51 20.78 -6.01 0.04
C SER A 51 20.71 -4.49 -0.13
N LEU A 52 21.65 -3.90 -0.87
CA LEU A 52 21.65 -2.44 -1.09
C LEU A 52 20.53 -2.03 -2.03
N ILE A 53 20.31 -2.79 -3.10
CA ILE A 53 19.20 -2.54 -4.03
C ILE A 53 17.88 -2.78 -3.32
N LYS A 54 17.79 -3.80 -2.47
CA LYS A 54 16.59 -4.09 -1.68
C LYS A 54 16.23 -2.95 -0.71
N ILE A 55 17.23 -2.35 -0.06
CA ILE A 55 17.02 -1.16 0.77
C ILE A 55 16.45 -0.01 -0.07
N LYS A 56 17.05 0.28 -1.22
CA LYS A 56 16.57 1.32 -2.14
C LYS A 56 15.11 1.08 -2.57
N ARG A 57 14.75 -0.17 -2.91
CA ARG A 57 13.36 -0.52 -3.24
C ARG A 57 12.40 -0.36 -2.07
N SER A 58 12.87 -0.62 -0.84
CA SER A 58 12.09 -0.35 0.38
C SER A 58 11.80 1.13 0.54
N ASP A 59 12.77 2.01 0.27
CA ASP A 59 12.57 3.46 0.31
C ASP A 59 11.59 3.93 -0.78
N GLU A 60 11.68 3.38 -1.99
CA GLU A 60 10.71 3.64 -3.06
C GLU A 60 9.27 3.21 -2.65
N LEU A 61 9.12 2.07 -1.98
CA LEU A 61 7.82 1.65 -1.45
C LEU A 61 7.31 2.57 -0.34
N LEU A 62 8.21 3.08 0.50
CA LEU A 62 7.86 4.05 1.55
C LEU A 62 7.26 5.33 0.97
N ASP A 63 7.83 5.83 -0.13
CA ASP A 63 7.35 7.03 -0.81
C ASP A 63 5.99 6.84 -1.51
N MET A 64 5.63 5.58 -1.79
CA MET A 64 4.37 5.23 -2.44
C MET A 64 3.21 5.02 -1.46
N VAL A 65 3.46 4.94 -0.15
CA VAL A 65 2.43 4.65 0.86
C VAL A 65 2.16 5.85 1.77
N ASP A 66 0.89 6.11 2.05
CA ASP A 66 0.49 7.10 3.05
C ASP A 66 0.46 6.48 4.45
N LEU A 67 1.64 6.50 5.11
CA LEU A 67 1.78 5.94 6.46
C LEU A 67 0.92 6.68 7.50
N GLU A 68 0.65 7.95 7.31
CA GLU A 68 -0.22 8.71 8.22
C GLU A 68 -1.64 8.18 8.16
N PHE A 69 -2.17 8.00 6.97
CA PHE A 69 -3.50 7.42 6.80
C PHE A 69 -3.54 5.97 7.30
N MET A 70 -2.56 5.13 6.91
CA MET A 70 -2.47 3.73 7.36
C MET A 70 -2.49 3.63 8.88
N SER A 71 -1.72 4.50 9.54
CA SER A 71 -1.64 4.56 10.99
C SER A 71 -2.98 4.96 11.61
N LYS A 72 -3.63 5.99 11.07
CA LYS A 72 -4.98 6.40 11.50
C LYS A 72 -6.01 5.29 11.32
N ALA A 73 -5.98 4.61 10.17
CA ALA A 73 -6.88 3.50 9.90
C ALA A 73 -6.65 2.31 10.86
N THR A 74 -5.39 2.06 11.25
CA THR A 74 -5.03 0.95 12.14
C THR A 74 -5.38 1.25 13.61
N VAL A 75 -5.08 2.45 14.09
CA VAL A 75 -5.27 2.84 15.50
C VAL A 75 -6.69 3.37 15.74
N GLY A 76 -7.34 3.88 14.69
CA GLY A 76 -8.70 4.40 14.74
C GLY A 76 -8.83 5.65 15.60
N LYS A 77 -9.91 5.72 16.39
CA LYS A 77 -10.22 6.90 17.23
C LYS A 77 -9.11 7.29 18.20
N HIS A 78 -8.30 6.33 18.62
CA HIS A 78 -7.22 6.56 19.57
C HIS A 78 -6.01 7.30 18.96
N TRP A 79 -5.91 7.40 17.63
CA TRP A 79 -4.81 8.12 16.97
C TRP A 79 -4.68 9.58 17.42
N LYS A 80 -5.80 10.22 17.77
CA LYS A 80 -5.81 11.62 18.22
C LYS A 80 -5.16 11.80 19.60
N THR A 81 -5.13 10.77 20.43
CA THR A 81 -4.58 10.80 21.78
C THR A 81 -3.12 10.33 21.85
N VAL A 82 -2.60 9.77 20.77
CA VAL A 82 -1.18 9.36 20.66
C VAL A 82 -0.32 10.60 20.51
N ASN A 83 0.77 10.71 21.29
CA ASN A 83 1.71 11.81 21.16
C ASN A 83 2.57 11.69 19.88
N ASP A 84 3.24 12.78 19.48
CA ASP A 84 3.94 12.83 18.21
C ASP A 84 5.15 11.88 18.13
N ASN A 85 5.87 11.68 19.23
CA ASN A 85 6.97 10.71 19.26
C ASN A 85 6.46 9.29 19.10
N GLU A 86 5.38 8.93 19.75
CA GLU A 86 4.73 7.62 19.60
C GLU A 86 4.19 7.42 18.18
N LYS A 87 3.64 8.46 17.55
CA LYS A 87 3.21 8.41 16.14
C LYS A 87 4.37 8.09 15.20
N ILE A 88 5.54 8.73 15.41
CA ILE A 88 6.74 8.46 14.60
C ILE A 88 7.18 7.01 14.76
N ILE A 89 7.26 6.53 16.00
CA ILE A 89 7.65 5.15 16.31
C ILE A 89 6.64 4.16 15.71
N PHE A 90 5.36 4.44 15.86
CA PHE A 90 4.29 3.58 15.33
C PHE A 90 4.37 3.48 13.80
N LYS A 91 4.48 4.60 13.08
CA LYS A 91 4.60 4.62 11.62
C LYS A 91 5.81 3.79 11.14
N ARG A 92 6.95 3.92 11.79
CA ARG A 92 8.15 3.12 11.48
C ARG A 92 7.90 1.62 11.68
N LYS A 93 7.31 1.24 12.82
CA LYS A 93 6.98 -0.16 13.11
C LYS A 93 5.96 -0.71 12.12
N LEU A 94 4.95 0.07 11.76
CA LEU A 94 3.93 -0.32 10.78
C LEU A 94 4.56 -0.59 9.42
N PHE A 95 5.43 0.31 8.94
CA PHE A 95 6.14 0.12 7.69
C PHE A 95 7.06 -1.11 7.72
N ASN A 96 7.82 -1.31 8.78
CA ASN A 96 8.67 -2.50 8.93
C ASN A 96 7.84 -3.79 8.90
N LYS A 97 6.66 -3.80 9.52
CA LYS A 97 5.74 -4.95 9.44
C LYS A 97 5.19 -5.17 8.05
N PHE A 98 4.91 -4.10 7.31
CA PHE A 98 4.51 -4.18 5.92
C PHE A 98 5.61 -4.80 5.03
N ILE A 99 6.86 -4.35 5.18
CA ILE A 99 8.01 -4.93 4.45
C ILE A 99 8.20 -6.41 4.81
N GLN A 100 8.16 -6.77 6.10
CA GLN A 100 8.23 -8.16 6.54
C GLN A 100 7.11 -9.02 5.95
N PHE A 101 5.90 -8.47 5.87
CA PHE A 101 4.76 -9.16 5.27
C PHE A 101 4.99 -9.46 3.78
N ILE A 102 5.54 -8.50 3.02
CA ILE A 102 5.90 -8.72 1.62
C ILE A 102 6.93 -9.85 1.49
N ASP A 103 7.98 -9.84 2.31
CA ASP A 103 9.02 -10.89 2.28
C ASP A 103 8.44 -12.28 2.60
N LEU A 104 7.56 -12.38 3.58
CA LEU A 104 6.94 -13.65 3.98
C LEU A 104 5.95 -14.21 2.94
N HIS A 105 5.35 -13.34 2.12
CA HIS A 105 4.32 -13.70 1.14
C HIS A 105 4.78 -13.47 -0.30
N LEU A 106 6.09 -13.49 -0.53
CA LEU A 106 6.72 -13.24 -1.81
C LEU A 106 6.10 -14.02 -2.96
N GLU A 107 5.91 -15.32 -2.78
CA GLU A 107 5.37 -16.19 -3.84
C GLU A 107 3.90 -15.88 -4.15
N ASP A 108 3.15 -15.40 -3.18
CA ASP A 108 1.77 -14.98 -3.38
C ASP A 108 1.74 -13.67 -4.18
N PHE A 109 2.63 -12.70 -3.86
CA PHE A 109 2.75 -11.45 -4.59
C PHE A 109 3.18 -11.63 -6.04
N LYS A 110 4.08 -12.55 -6.35
CA LYS A 110 4.48 -12.87 -7.71
C LYS A 110 3.33 -13.37 -8.58
N LYS A 111 2.34 -14.02 -7.98
CA LYS A 111 1.17 -14.60 -8.68
C LYS A 111 0.03 -13.60 -8.86
N ILE A 112 0.04 -12.47 -8.18
CA ILE A 112 -1.01 -11.47 -8.30
C ILE A 112 -0.99 -10.88 -9.70
N LYS A 113 -2.11 -11.06 -10.42
CA LYS A 113 -2.40 -10.36 -11.66
C LYS A 113 -3.42 -9.28 -11.36
N PHE A 114 -3.01 -8.04 -11.52
CA PHE A 114 -3.93 -6.92 -11.41
C PHE A 114 -4.78 -6.85 -12.68
N GLN A 115 -6.11 -6.94 -12.55
CA GLN A 115 -7.06 -6.67 -13.62
C GLN A 115 -7.96 -5.54 -13.18
N GLU A 116 -7.85 -4.40 -13.87
CA GLU A 116 -8.78 -3.30 -13.68
C GLU A 116 -10.15 -3.69 -14.22
N LYS A 117 -11.14 -3.84 -13.33
CA LYS A 117 -12.52 -4.13 -13.74
C LYS A 117 -13.35 -2.87 -13.93
N SER A 118 -13.21 -1.90 -13.05
CA SER A 118 -13.83 -0.58 -13.17
C SER A 118 -13.26 0.37 -12.14
N ILE A 119 -13.08 1.64 -12.54
CA ILE A 119 -12.77 2.72 -11.61
C ILE A 119 -14.03 3.57 -11.45
N LYS A 120 -14.58 3.62 -10.23
CA LYS A 120 -15.74 4.47 -9.91
C LYS A 120 -15.28 5.62 -9.01
N LEU A 121 -15.54 6.84 -9.46
CA LEU A 121 -15.36 8.03 -8.62
C LEU A 121 -16.52 8.12 -7.63
N ARG A 122 -16.23 8.16 -6.34
CA ARG A 122 -17.19 8.43 -5.30
C ARG A 122 -16.87 9.79 -4.68
N GLY A 123 -17.56 10.84 -5.17
CA GLY A 123 -17.20 12.22 -4.86
C GLY A 123 -15.85 12.63 -5.50
N GLN A 124 -15.31 13.76 -5.05
CA GLN A 124 -14.00 14.24 -5.56
C GLN A 124 -12.78 13.54 -4.94
N LYS A 125 -12.97 12.57 -4.05
CA LYS A 125 -11.89 12.08 -3.17
C LYS A 125 -11.73 10.56 -3.06
N LEU A 126 -12.56 9.74 -3.68
CA LEU A 126 -12.48 8.28 -3.53
C LEU A 126 -12.61 7.58 -4.89
N VAL A 127 -11.63 6.74 -5.19
CA VAL A 127 -11.62 5.85 -6.35
C VAL A 127 -11.68 4.41 -5.83
N TYR A 128 -12.64 3.63 -6.31
CA TYR A 128 -12.68 2.19 -6.10
C TYR A 128 -12.21 1.49 -7.38
N VAL A 129 -11.34 0.53 -7.22
CA VAL A 129 -10.81 -0.32 -8.29
C VAL A 129 -11.39 -1.71 -8.18
#